data_e39d4bc0318402cb1a339e94ad5a903b
#
_entry.id   e39d4bc0318402cb1a339e94ad5a903b
#
_cell.length_a   1.000
_cell.length_b   1.000
_cell.length_c   1.000
_cell.angle_alpha   90.00
_cell.angle_beta   90.00
_cell.angle_gamma   90.00
#
_symmetry.space_group_name_H-M   'P 1'
#
loop_
_entity.id
_entity.type
_entity.pdbx_description
1 polymer ?
#
loop_
_entity_poly.entity_id
_entity_poly.type
_entity_poly.pdbx_seq_one_letter_code
_entity_poly.pdbx_strand_id
1 'polypeptide(L)'
;YKESLLLPFLLAINIILPVTAQEKPRLKIGGALRFNYNYSDWKPESRNRGGEFDFDVLRLNVNASYKKIDLAVDYRFYPSSSGGGMLREGWIGYRFNDSHRLQIGLTTVPFGVLPYTGNNYFFNLNYYAGLEDDADMGIKYLFHKDRWELSLAYFQNADLSGTGGDSELSASRYAYDIAGCDKEAHQGNIRVVYHFGNLWRHQLGGSVLMGGLYNMDTRKTGLRTAFALHYVADYRRWNLKMQYTNYNLRPVRAPGEDRSVVTMAAYGSSYRIASRADIYTVSLSYRIPVNKWFLDDICLYNDFSLLGKRVAGFNDSLENVTGCSLAIGKVFTYIDYAVGRNHAWLGDVWDEAFAGGTEDNWNVRFNINIGYYF
;
A
#
# COMPACT_ATOMS: atom_id res chain seq x y z
N TYR A 1 -37.34 14.89 7.35
CA TYR A 1 -37.21 15.81 6.20
C TYR A 1 -35.76 16.19 6.01
N LYS A 2 -35.01 15.45 5.18
CA LYS A 2 -33.79 15.83 4.45
C LYS A 2 -33.36 14.61 3.61
N GLU A 3 -34.18 14.25 2.67
CA GLU A 3 -33.77 13.38 1.56
C GLU A 3 -33.83 14.22 0.29
N SER A 4 -32.92 13.96 -0.64
CA SER A 4 -32.87 14.50 -2.00
C SER A 4 -31.87 15.63 -2.27
N LEU A 5 -30.56 15.32 -2.26
CA LEU A 5 -29.57 16.25 -2.87
C LEU A 5 -28.39 15.54 -3.58
N LEU A 6 -28.48 14.24 -3.82
CA LEU A 6 -27.40 13.47 -4.47
C LEU A 6 -27.66 13.04 -5.92
N LEU A 7 -28.86 13.25 -6.44
CA LEU A 7 -29.21 12.81 -7.79
C LEU A 7 -28.95 13.83 -8.93
N PRO A 8 -28.83 15.14 -8.71
CA PRO A 8 -28.60 16.06 -9.84
C PRO A 8 -27.15 16.17 -10.32
N PHE A 9 -26.16 15.61 -9.61
CA PHE A 9 -24.76 15.84 -10.00
C PHE A 9 -24.25 14.91 -11.12
N LEU A 10 -24.96 13.86 -11.44
CA LEU A 10 -24.60 12.94 -12.53
C LEU A 10 -25.16 13.31 -13.91
N LEU A 11 -26.04 14.30 -13.98
CA LEU A 11 -26.74 14.69 -15.23
C LEU A 11 -26.23 15.99 -15.88
N ALA A 12 -25.30 16.69 -15.27
CA ALA A 12 -24.85 18.01 -15.73
C ALA A 12 -23.58 18.05 -16.58
N ILE A 13 -23.02 16.89 -17.01
CA ILE A 13 -21.84 16.86 -17.89
C ILE A 13 -22.23 16.60 -19.37
N ASN A 14 -23.34 17.15 -19.83
CA ASN A 14 -23.58 17.30 -21.25
C ASN A 14 -23.26 18.75 -21.70
N ILE A 15 -22.01 19.13 -21.63
CA ILE A 15 -21.52 20.34 -22.30
C ILE A 15 -21.37 20.01 -23.78
N ILE A 16 -22.29 20.49 -24.58
CA ILE A 16 -22.22 20.48 -26.05
C ILE A 16 -21.04 21.36 -26.47
N LEU A 17 -19.92 20.73 -26.80
CA LEU A 17 -18.80 21.39 -27.48
C LEU A 17 -18.91 21.16 -28.99
N PRO A 18 -18.53 22.14 -29.83
CA PRO A 18 -18.67 22.03 -31.28
C PRO A 18 -17.74 20.94 -31.86
N VAL A 19 -18.30 20.17 -32.79
CA VAL A 19 -17.67 19.02 -33.46
C VAL A 19 -16.66 19.53 -34.50
N THR A 20 -15.40 19.57 -34.11
CA THR A 20 -14.27 19.32 -35.01
C THR A 20 -13.80 17.91 -34.69
N ALA A 21 -13.15 17.18 -35.61
CA ALA A 21 -12.73 15.77 -35.41
C ALA A 21 -11.96 15.57 -34.07
N GLN A 22 -12.71 15.50 -32.97
CA GLN A 22 -12.19 15.47 -31.61
C GLN A 22 -11.93 14.01 -31.21
N GLU A 23 -10.71 13.75 -30.78
CA GLU A 23 -10.43 12.52 -30.04
C GLU A 23 -11.48 12.37 -28.92
N LYS A 24 -12.28 11.32 -29.00
CA LYS A 24 -13.32 11.07 -27.99
C LYS A 24 -12.65 10.78 -26.64
N PRO A 25 -13.12 11.36 -25.54
CA PRO A 25 -12.62 11.01 -24.22
C PRO A 25 -12.82 9.51 -23.97
N ARG A 26 -11.81 8.86 -23.45
CA ARG A 26 -11.88 7.46 -23.02
C ARG A 26 -12.21 7.46 -21.53
N LEU A 27 -13.28 6.76 -21.16
CA LEU A 27 -13.67 6.56 -19.77
C LEU A 27 -13.74 5.05 -19.51
N LYS A 28 -13.07 4.59 -18.46
CA LYS A 28 -13.12 3.21 -17.97
C LYS A 28 -13.53 3.24 -16.50
N ILE A 29 -14.63 2.60 -16.19
CA ILE A 29 -15.13 2.39 -14.83
C ILE A 29 -14.96 0.91 -14.53
N GLY A 30 -14.50 0.60 -13.34
CA GLY A 30 -14.31 -0.75 -12.85
C GLY A 30 -14.35 -0.77 -11.33
N GLY A 31 -14.15 -1.93 -10.76
CA GLY A 31 -14.14 -2.08 -9.32
C GLY A 31 -14.00 -3.50 -8.88
N ALA A 32 -14.23 -3.74 -7.59
CA ALA A 32 -14.25 -5.07 -7.00
C ALA A 32 -15.18 -5.11 -5.79
N LEU A 33 -15.78 -6.26 -5.58
CA LEU A 33 -16.46 -6.62 -4.34
C LEU A 33 -15.75 -7.82 -3.75
N ARG A 34 -15.28 -7.70 -2.49
CA ARG A 34 -14.45 -8.72 -1.85
C ARG A 34 -14.99 -9.11 -0.48
N PHE A 35 -14.77 -10.38 -0.15
CA PHE A 35 -15.10 -10.99 1.14
C PHE A 35 -13.90 -11.78 1.65
N ASN A 36 -13.79 -11.87 2.98
CA ASN A 36 -12.78 -12.68 3.66
C ASN A 36 -13.45 -13.81 4.46
N TYR A 37 -12.78 -14.96 4.50
CA TYR A 37 -12.90 -15.92 5.59
C TYR A 37 -11.58 -15.87 6.38
N ASN A 38 -11.67 -15.67 7.69
CA ASN A 38 -10.52 -15.54 8.58
C ASN A 38 -10.58 -16.55 9.73
N TYR A 39 -9.45 -17.21 9.98
CA TYR A 39 -9.21 -17.98 11.18
C TYR A 39 -7.91 -17.55 11.82
N SER A 40 -7.92 -17.20 13.12
CA SER A 40 -6.75 -16.75 13.89
C SER A 40 -6.55 -17.64 15.10
N ASP A 41 -5.37 -18.24 15.26
CA ASP A 41 -5.10 -19.21 16.32
C ASP A 41 -4.95 -18.58 17.71
N TRP A 42 -4.56 -17.31 17.78
CA TRP A 42 -4.42 -16.57 19.05
C TRP A 42 -5.75 -16.01 19.59
N LYS A 43 -6.82 -15.98 18.78
CA LYS A 43 -8.13 -15.48 19.20
C LYS A 43 -9.02 -16.64 19.66
N PRO A 44 -9.35 -16.77 20.97
CA PRO A 44 -10.21 -17.85 21.47
C PRO A 44 -11.53 -17.96 20.74
N GLU A 45 -12.18 -16.82 20.44
CA GLU A 45 -13.46 -16.78 19.75
C GLU A 45 -13.36 -17.33 18.32
N SER A 46 -12.28 -17.00 17.61
CA SER A 46 -12.01 -17.51 16.26
C SER A 46 -11.79 -19.03 16.29
N ARG A 47 -11.02 -19.53 17.26
CA ARG A 47 -10.82 -20.98 17.44
C ARG A 47 -12.13 -21.72 17.76
N ASN A 48 -12.93 -21.18 18.68
CA ASN A 48 -14.15 -21.82 19.15
C ASN A 48 -15.23 -21.88 18.06
N ARG A 49 -15.27 -20.88 17.16
CA ARG A 49 -16.23 -20.80 16.05
C ARG A 49 -15.72 -21.41 14.75
N GLY A 50 -14.43 -21.77 14.67
CA GLY A 50 -13.80 -22.25 13.43
C GLY A 50 -13.63 -21.15 12.38
N GLY A 51 -13.36 -19.92 12.81
CA GLY A 51 -13.23 -18.75 11.94
C GLY A 51 -14.54 -18.02 11.66
N GLU A 52 -14.48 -17.02 10.78
CA GLU A 52 -15.64 -16.18 10.43
C GLU A 52 -15.52 -15.57 9.03
N PHE A 53 -16.68 -15.27 8.42
CA PHE A 53 -16.76 -14.53 7.17
C PHE A 53 -16.97 -13.05 7.45
N ASP A 54 -16.22 -12.21 6.71
CA ASP A 54 -16.30 -10.75 6.78
C ASP A 54 -16.46 -10.13 5.40
N PHE A 55 -17.18 -9.00 5.34
CA PHE A 55 -17.08 -8.09 4.21
C PHE A 55 -15.70 -7.41 4.24
N ASP A 56 -14.95 -7.51 3.13
CA ASP A 56 -13.65 -6.86 3.01
C ASP A 56 -13.81 -5.44 2.45
N VAL A 57 -14.13 -5.30 1.16
CA VAL A 57 -14.18 -3.99 0.51
C VAL A 57 -15.09 -3.99 -0.72
N LEU A 58 -15.81 -2.87 -0.93
CA LEU A 58 -16.31 -2.46 -2.25
C LEU A 58 -15.38 -1.38 -2.80
N ARG A 59 -14.82 -1.61 -3.99
CA ARG A 59 -13.88 -0.73 -4.65
C ARG A 59 -14.48 -0.17 -5.93
N LEU A 60 -14.26 1.12 -6.19
CA LEU A 60 -14.59 1.79 -7.44
C LEU A 60 -13.35 2.41 -8.06
N ASN A 61 -13.11 2.11 -9.33
CA ASN A 61 -12.02 2.67 -10.11
C ASN A 61 -12.58 3.47 -11.29
N VAL A 62 -12.11 4.69 -11.44
CA VAL A 62 -12.42 5.55 -12.58
C VAL A 62 -11.13 5.98 -13.24
N ASN A 63 -10.96 5.62 -14.50
CA ASN A 63 -9.83 6.08 -15.32
C ASN A 63 -10.39 6.83 -16.53
N ALA A 64 -9.95 8.05 -16.73
CA ALA A 64 -10.33 8.85 -17.88
C ALA A 64 -9.09 9.38 -18.61
N SER A 65 -9.18 9.50 -19.93
CA SER A 65 -8.12 10.07 -20.76
C SER A 65 -8.74 10.92 -21.87
N TYR A 66 -8.27 12.13 -21.98
CA TYR A 66 -8.66 13.06 -23.06
C TYR A 66 -7.44 13.83 -23.55
N LYS A 67 -7.08 13.66 -24.82
CA LYS A 67 -5.83 14.18 -25.39
C LYS A 67 -4.63 13.75 -24.54
N LYS A 68 -3.90 14.70 -23.96
CA LYS A 68 -2.72 14.47 -23.12
C LYS A 68 -3.02 14.47 -21.60
N ILE A 69 -4.29 14.59 -21.23
CA ILE A 69 -4.72 14.63 -19.82
C ILE A 69 -5.26 13.26 -19.44
N ASP A 70 -4.81 12.76 -18.31
CA ASP A 70 -5.27 11.53 -17.68
C ASP A 70 -5.86 11.85 -16.30
N LEU A 71 -6.85 11.08 -15.88
CA LEU A 71 -7.44 11.07 -14.55
C LEU A 71 -7.43 9.62 -14.06
N ALA A 72 -7.03 9.38 -12.82
CA ALA A 72 -7.26 8.12 -12.13
C ALA A 72 -7.82 8.37 -10.74
N VAL A 73 -8.81 7.56 -10.36
CA VAL A 73 -9.43 7.56 -9.04
C VAL A 73 -9.64 6.11 -8.61
N ASP A 74 -9.21 5.76 -7.40
CA ASP A 74 -9.47 4.49 -6.72
C ASP A 74 -10.09 4.80 -5.36
N TYR A 75 -11.40 4.65 -5.23
CA TYR A 75 -12.13 4.85 -3.98
C TYR A 75 -12.58 3.50 -3.42
N ARG A 76 -12.40 3.32 -2.11
CA ARG A 76 -12.68 2.06 -1.43
C ARG A 76 -13.61 2.28 -0.26
N PHE A 77 -14.60 1.41 -0.13
CA PHE A 77 -15.59 1.38 0.95
C PHE A 77 -15.33 0.14 1.80
N TYR A 78 -14.69 0.33 2.94
CA TYR A 78 -14.49 -0.69 3.96
C TYR A 78 -15.63 -0.65 4.99
N PRO A 79 -15.78 -1.67 5.87
CA PRO A 79 -16.63 -1.56 7.04
C PRO A 79 -16.26 -0.33 7.87
N SER A 80 -17.24 0.29 8.55
CA SER A 80 -16.98 1.47 9.41
C SER A 80 -15.95 1.19 10.52
N SER A 81 -15.91 -0.05 11.03
CA SER A 81 -14.89 -0.54 11.97
C SER A 81 -13.47 -0.58 11.39
N SER A 82 -13.36 -0.55 10.07
CA SER A 82 -12.08 -0.57 9.34
C SER A 82 -11.85 0.75 8.58
N GLY A 83 -12.33 1.87 9.13
CA GLY A 83 -12.11 3.21 8.60
C GLY A 83 -13.15 3.72 7.60
N GLY A 84 -14.07 2.87 7.11
CA GLY A 84 -15.16 3.30 6.21
C GLY A 84 -14.71 3.62 4.80
N GLY A 85 -15.22 4.72 4.23
CA GLY A 85 -14.89 5.15 2.88
C GLY A 85 -13.60 5.97 2.82
N MET A 86 -12.69 5.62 1.88
CA MET A 86 -11.41 6.29 1.74
C MET A 86 -10.92 6.31 0.30
N LEU A 87 -10.19 7.36 -0.06
CA LEU A 87 -9.52 7.50 -1.35
C LEU A 87 -8.15 6.84 -1.27
N ARG A 88 -7.92 5.75 -2.03
CA ARG A 88 -6.60 5.12 -2.12
C ARG A 88 -5.67 5.88 -3.05
N GLU A 89 -6.21 6.40 -4.16
CA GLU A 89 -5.46 7.14 -5.18
C GLU A 89 -6.42 8.06 -5.93
N GLY A 90 -5.98 9.31 -6.20
CA GLY A 90 -6.77 10.27 -6.96
C GLY A 90 -5.88 11.38 -7.52
N TRP A 91 -5.58 11.36 -8.84
CA TRP A 91 -4.70 12.32 -9.47
C TRP A 91 -5.14 12.71 -10.89
N ILE A 92 -4.69 13.89 -11.31
CA ILE A 92 -4.74 14.36 -12.69
C ILE A 92 -3.32 14.33 -13.25
N GLY A 93 -3.15 13.77 -14.45
CA GLY A 93 -1.87 13.65 -15.13
C GLY A 93 -1.81 14.39 -16.45
N TYR A 94 -0.59 14.77 -16.84
CA TYR A 94 -0.31 15.32 -18.16
C TYR A 94 0.82 14.52 -18.83
N ARG A 95 0.54 14.03 -20.04
CA ARG A 95 1.52 13.32 -20.88
C ARG A 95 2.21 14.31 -21.82
N PHE A 96 3.47 14.64 -21.55
CA PHE A 96 4.26 15.47 -22.47
C PHE A 96 4.49 14.73 -23.80
N ASN A 97 4.88 13.46 -23.68
CA ASN A 97 5.05 12.47 -24.74
C ASN A 97 4.96 11.06 -24.14
N ASP A 98 5.31 10.03 -24.93
CA ASP A 98 5.22 8.62 -24.50
C ASP A 98 6.17 8.28 -23.34
N SER A 99 7.27 9.03 -23.18
CA SER A 99 8.28 8.79 -22.16
C SER A 99 8.12 9.65 -20.91
N HIS A 100 7.38 10.74 -20.96
CA HIS A 100 7.35 11.77 -19.91
C HIS A 100 5.93 12.08 -19.47
N ARG A 101 5.65 11.91 -18.19
CA ARG A 101 4.33 12.17 -17.56
C ARG A 101 4.50 12.91 -16.24
N LEU A 102 3.59 13.82 -15.96
CA LEU A 102 3.41 14.47 -14.67
C LEU A 102 2.09 14.03 -14.06
N GLN A 103 2.05 13.82 -12.75
CA GLN A 103 0.84 13.55 -11.97
C GLN A 103 0.75 14.54 -10.82
N ILE A 104 -0.45 15.02 -10.49
CA ILE A 104 -0.72 15.95 -9.39
C ILE A 104 -1.95 15.42 -8.64
N GLY A 105 -1.86 15.33 -7.32
CA GLY A 105 -2.93 14.86 -6.44
C GLY A 105 -2.43 13.81 -5.46
N LEU A 106 -3.32 12.91 -5.03
CA LEU A 106 -2.99 11.75 -4.22
C LEU A 106 -2.39 10.68 -5.13
N THR A 107 -1.08 10.55 -5.16
CA THR A 107 -0.38 9.65 -6.08
C THR A 107 0.49 8.66 -5.32
N THR A 108 0.58 7.42 -5.82
CA THR A 108 1.45 6.39 -5.25
C THR A 108 2.86 6.89 -5.05
N VAL A 109 3.40 6.72 -3.85
CA VAL A 109 4.79 7.06 -3.49
C VAL A 109 5.75 6.15 -4.26
N PRO A 110 6.70 6.70 -5.03
CA PRO A 110 7.64 5.90 -5.82
C PRO A 110 8.77 5.37 -4.94
N PHE A 111 8.55 4.23 -4.30
CA PHE A 111 9.51 3.59 -3.41
C PHE A 111 9.50 2.06 -3.56
N GLY A 112 10.66 1.43 -3.57
CA GLY A 112 10.82 -0.02 -3.66
C GLY A 112 10.25 -0.67 -4.93
N VAL A 113 9.81 -1.92 -4.81
CA VAL A 113 9.10 -2.65 -5.87
C VAL A 113 7.69 -2.12 -5.99
N LEU A 114 7.27 -1.77 -7.20
CA LEU A 114 5.90 -1.32 -7.47
C LEU A 114 5.15 -2.36 -8.31
N PRO A 115 3.84 -2.55 -8.06
CA PRO A 115 3.04 -1.91 -7.01
C PRO A 115 3.39 -2.41 -5.61
N TYR A 116 3.84 -3.66 -5.43
CA TYR A 116 4.23 -4.27 -4.16
C TYR A 116 5.09 -5.52 -4.36
N THR A 117 5.81 -5.91 -3.30
CA THR A 117 6.72 -7.07 -3.30
C THR A 117 5.94 -8.38 -3.11
N GLY A 118 4.97 -8.42 -2.19
CA GLY A 118 4.21 -9.62 -1.86
C GLY A 118 3.31 -10.13 -2.98
N ASN A 119 2.94 -11.41 -2.92
CA ASN A 119 1.96 -12.06 -3.81
C ASN A 119 0.66 -12.42 -3.07
N ASN A 120 0.64 -12.22 -1.76
CA ASN A 120 -0.41 -12.61 -0.82
C ASN A 120 -1.34 -11.45 -0.45
N TYR A 121 -2.38 -11.75 0.35
CA TYR A 121 -3.35 -10.77 0.84
C TYR A 121 -2.78 -9.85 1.94
N PHE A 122 -1.82 -10.33 2.75
CA PHE A 122 -1.29 -9.62 3.92
C PHE A 122 -0.15 -8.64 3.58
N PHE A 123 0.30 -8.57 2.32
CA PHE A 123 1.45 -7.78 1.88
C PHE A 123 2.78 -8.25 2.48
N ASN A 124 3.49 -7.39 3.20
CA ASN A 124 4.76 -7.63 3.88
C ASN A 124 5.09 -6.49 4.85
N LEU A 125 6.18 -6.58 5.58
CA LEU A 125 6.54 -5.60 6.62
C LEU A 125 6.89 -4.20 6.10
N ASN A 126 7.20 -4.00 4.80
CA ASN A 126 7.31 -2.64 4.23
C ASN A 126 5.96 -1.93 4.20
N TYR A 127 4.88 -2.65 3.91
CA TYR A 127 3.52 -2.11 3.90
C TYR A 127 3.12 -1.57 5.28
N TYR A 128 3.36 -2.36 6.33
CA TYR A 128 3.04 -1.96 7.71
C TYR A 128 3.97 -0.86 8.24
N ALA A 129 5.12 -0.64 7.59
CA ALA A 129 6.03 0.46 7.89
C ALA A 129 5.74 1.75 7.09
N GLY A 130 4.65 1.78 6.28
CA GLY A 130 4.32 2.92 5.43
C GLY A 130 5.31 3.16 4.30
N LEU A 131 5.85 2.08 3.72
CA LEU A 131 6.88 2.12 2.66
C LEU A 131 6.51 1.28 1.43
N GLU A 132 5.29 0.75 1.39
CA GLU A 132 4.74 -0.01 0.25
C GLU A 132 3.24 0.24 0.13
N ASP A 133 2.72 0.33 -1.11
CA ASP A 133 1.32 0.63 -1.46
C ASP A 133 0.78 1.92 -0.82
N ASP A 134 1.66 2.87 -0.65
CA ASP A 134 1.44 4.18 -0.07
C ASP A 134 1.13 5.22 -1.14
N ALA A 135 0.33 6.25 -0.80
CA ALA A 135 -0.01 7.36 -1.68
C ALA A 135 -0.12 8.68 -0.90
N ASP A 136 0.61 9.69 -1.37
CA ASP A 136 0.71 11.00 -0.74
C ASP A 136 0.21 12.13 -1.65
N MET A 137 -0.11 13.28 -1.04
CA MET A 137 -0.57 14.48 -1.74
C MET A 137 0.59 15.31 -2.26
N GLY A 138 0.73 15.36 -3.59
CA GLY A 138 1.82 16.11 -4.18
C GLY A 138 1.90 16.04 -5.70
N ILE A 139 3.13 16.10 -6.19
CA ILE A 139 3.48 16.12 -7.61
C ILE A 139 4.48 15.00 -7.88
N LYS A 140 4.24 14.19 -8.91
CA LYS A 140 5.12 13.11 -9.33
C LYS A 140 5.40 13.19 -10.83
N TYR A 141 6.68 13.18 -11.16
CA TYR A 141 7.16 13.08 -12.53
C TYR A 141 7.64 11.67 -12.81
N LEU A 142 7.21 11.12 -13.93
CA LEU A 142 7.54 9.78 -14.42
C LEU A 142 8.26 9.88 -15.76
N PHE A 143 9.39 9.21 -15.85
CA PHE A 143 10.15 9.01 -17.07
C PHE A 143 10.34 7.51 -17.31
N HIS A 144 10.00 7.08 -18.52
CA HIS A 144 10.26 5.71 -18.98
C HIS A 144 10.77 5.76 -20.42
N LYS A 145 11.99 5.29 -20.63
CA LYS A 145 12.57 5.16 -21.96
C LYS A 145 13.54 3.99 -22.01
N ASP A 146 13.40 3.18 -23.05
CA ASP A 146 14.21 1.99 -23.28
C ASP A 146 14.20 1.03 -22.09
N ARG A 147 15.29 0.95 -21.36
CA ARG A 147 15.50 0.08 -20.19
C ARG A 147 15.43 0.83 -18.86
N TRP A 148 15.17 2.13 -18.88
CA TRP A 148 15.21 2.96 -17.69
C TRP A 148 13.84 3.48 -17.29
N GLU A 149 13.56 3.38 -16.01
CA GLU A 149 12.48 4.10 -15.34
C GLU A 149 13.07 5.05 -14.30
N LEU A 150 12.57 6.28 -14.28
CA LEU A 150 12.87 7.28 -13.26
C LEU A 150 11.54 7.84 -12.74
N SER A 151 11.40 7.88 -11.44
CA SER A 151 10.31 8.61 -10.78
C SER A 151 10.90 9.63 -9.83
N LEU A 152 10.45 10.87 -9.94
CA LEU A 152 10.76 11.97 -9.03
C LEU A 152 9.45 12.46 -8.43
N ALA A 153 9.36 12.59 -7.13
CA ALA A 153 8.17 13.11 -6.49
C ALA A 153 8.50 14.09 -5.37
N TYR A 154 7.59 15.04 -5.18
CA TYR A 154 7.52 15.88 -4.00
C TYR A 154 6.09 15.82 -3.46
N PHE A 155 5.97 15.46 -2.19
CA PHE A 155 4.73 15.41 -1.46
C PHE A 155 4.73 16.47 -0.37
N GLN A 156 3.66 17.23 -0.31
CA GLN A 156 3.48 18.24 0.73
C GLN A 156 3.15 17.60 2.07
N ASN A 157 2.35 16.53 2.03
CA ASN A 157 1.83 15.80 3.18
C ASN A 157 1.31 14.43 2.75
N ALA A 158 1.03 13.57 3.71
CA ALA A 158 0.35 12.29 3.54
C ALA A 158 -1.09 12.45 2.99
N ASP A 159 -1.82 11.37 2.86
CA ASP A 159 -3.22 11.31 2.40
C ASP A 159 -4.22 11.87 3.43
N LEU A 160 -4.09 13.14 3.80
CA LEU A 160 -4.92 13.76 4.83
C LEU A 160 -6.41 13.69 4.53
N SER A 161 -7.18 13.14 5.45
CA SER A 161 -8.61 13.34 5.50
C SER A 161 -8.94 14.52 6.42
N GLY A 162 -9.13 15.72 5.87
CA GLY A 162 -9.51 16.90 6.64
C GLY A 162 -8.72 18.15 6.31
N THR A 163 -8.94 19.22 7.05
CA THR A 163 -8.50 20.58 6.70
C THR A 163 -7.07 20.91 7.14
N GLY A 164 -6.26 19.93 7.55
CA GLY A 164 -4.84 20.14 7.87
C GLY A 164 -4.54 21.00 9.10
N GLY A 165 -5.46 21.10 10.06
CA GLY A 165 -5.21 21.77 11.35
C GLY A 165 -4.17 21.04 12.20
N ASP A 166 -3.84 21.61 13.36
CA ASP A 166 -2.97 21.00 14.37
C ASP A 166 -3.71 19.94 15.22
N SER A 167 -4.64 19.20 14.63
CA SER A 167 -5.35 18.09 15.23
C SER A 167 -4.69 16.77 14.86
N GLU A 168 -4.87 15.78 15.71
CA GLU A 168 -4.43 14.41 15.43
C GLU A 168 -5.00 13.91 14.09
N LEU A 169 -4.18 13.22 13.31
CA LEU A 169 -4.59 12.71 12.00
C LEU A 169 -5.61 11.59 12.17
N SER A 170 -6.60 11.58 11.28
CA SER A 170 -7.58 10.50 11.24
C SER A 170 -6.90 9.18 10.87
N ALA A 171 -7.24 8.11 11.59
CA ALA A 171 -6.87 6.74 11.24
C ALA A 171 -7.73 6.16 10.08
N SER A 172 -8.76 6.89 9.62
CA SER A 172 -9.60 6.51 8.47
C SER A 172 -8.87 6.86 7.17
N ARG A 173 -7.87 6.09 6.83
CA ARG A 173 -7.02 6.21 5.64
C ARG A 173 -6.63 4.83 5.12
N TYR A 174 -6.22 4.78 3.86
CA TYR A 174 -5.87 3.53 3.19
C TYR A 174 -4.45 3.07 3.53
N ALA A 175 -3.45 3.92 3.33
CA ALA A 175 -2.06 3.59 3.57
C ALA A 175 -1.67 3.74 5.05
N TYR A 176 -0.68 2.98 5.50
CA TYR A 176 -0.06 3.19 6.79
C TYR A 176 0.85 4.40 6.74
N ASP A 177 0.48 5.46 7.41
CA ASP A 177 1.24 6.69 7.52
C ASP A 177 1.49 7.08 8.95
N ILE A 178 2.44 8.00 9.13
CA ILE A 178 2.72 8.62 10.43
C ILE A 178 1.47 9.32 10.96
N ALA A 179 1.15 9.06 12.21
CA ALA A 179 -0.03 9.55 12.91
C ALA A 179 0.30 9.96 14.36
N GLY A 180 -0.74 10.16 15.19
CA GLY A 180 -0.58 10.66 16.54
C GLY A 180 -0.12 12.12 16.54
N CYS A 181 0.89 12.45 17.32
CA CYS A 181 1.40 13.82 17.43
C CYS A 181 2.36 14.23 16.30
N ASP A 182 2.75 13.31 15.40
CA ASP A 182 3.62 13.62 14.28
C ASP A 182 2.84 13.60 12.95
N LYS A 183 3.27 14.43 12.00
CA LYS A 183 2.76 14.50 10.63
C LYS A 183 3.89 14.43 9.63
N GLU A 184 3.66 13.75 8.53
CA GLU A 184 4.54 13.80 7.37
C GLU A 184 4.45 15.15 6.69
N ALA A 185 5.59 15.72 6.31
CA ALA A 185 5.67 17.00 5.65
C ALA A 185 6.87 17.08 4.72
N HIS A 186 6.70 17.73 3.56
CA HIS A 186 7.80 18.07 2.66
C HIS A 186 8.68 16.88 2.28
N GLN A 187 8.07 15.82 1.72
CA GLN A 187 8.76 14.59 1.35
C GLN A 187 9.21 14.63 -0.11
N GLY A 188 10.48 14.32 -0.34
CA GLY A 188 11.06 14.11 -1.66
C GLY A 188 11.35 12.62 -1.89
N ASN A 189 11.04 12.11 -3.09
CA ASN A 189 11.31 10.73 -3.48
C ASN A 189 12.03 10.67 -4.83
N ILE A 190 13.00 9.77 -4.91
CA ILE A 190 13.68 9.38 -6.15
C ILE A 190 13.64 7.87 -6.24
N ARG A 191 13.16 7.32 -7.38
CA ARG A 191 13.22 5.89 -7.69
C ARG A 191 13.78 5.71 -9.08
N VAL A 192 14.78 4.84 -9.22
CA VAL A 192 15.41 4.48 -10.51
C VAL A 192 15.34 2.96 -10.68
N VAL A 193 14.96 2.49 -11.86
CA VAL A 193 14.96 1.06 -12.21
C VAL A 193 15.60 0.87 -13.55
N TYR A 194 16.43 -0.16 -13.65
CA TYR A 194 17.05 -0.62 -14.88
C TYR A 194 16.55 -2.04 -15.23
N HIS A 195 16.03 -2.18 -16.44
CA HIS A 195 15.53 -3.46 -16.98
C HIS A 195 16.57 -4.10 -17.90
N PHE A 196 16.82 -5.39 -17.71
CA PHE A 196 17.80 -6.11 -18.54
C PHE A 196 17.42 -7.58 -18.72
N GLY A 197 18.11 -8.24 -19.65
CA GLY A 197 17.87 -9.63 -20.03
C GLY A 197 16.76 -9.77 -21.09
N ASN A 198 16.64 -10.96 -21.64
CA ASN A 198 15.66 -11.30 -22.67
C ASN A 198 14.80 -12.49 -22.21
N LEU A 199 15.38 -13.70 -22.17
CA LEU A 199 14.68 -14.90 -21.69
C LEU A 199 14.41 -14.82 -20.19
N TRP A 200 15.39 -14.35 -19.44
CA TRP A 200 15.26 -13.90 -18.06
C TRP A 200 15.10 -12.39 -18.09
N ARG A 201 13.95 -11.91 -17.64
CA ARG A 201 13.71 -10.48 -17.50
C ARG A 201 14.07 -10.07 -16.07
N HIS A 202 14.92 -9.08 -15.96
CA HIS A 202 15.42 -8.59 -14.68
C HIS A 202 15.10 -7.12 -14.50
N GLN A 203 14.85 -6.73 -13.28
CA GLN A 203 14.78 -5.35 -12.84
C GLN A 203 15.70 -5.19 -11.63
N LEU A 204 16.58 -4.21 -11.69
CA LEU A 204 17.39 -3.77 -10.56
C LEU A 204 17.04 -2.32 -10.29
N GLY A 205 16.65 -2.01 -9.05
CA GLY A 205 16.24 -0.65 -8.73
C GLY A 205 16.69 -0.19 -7.36
N GLY A 206 16.71 1.13 -7.22
CA GLY A 206 17.00 1.82 -5.97
C GLY A 206 16.02 2.97 -5.75
N SER A 207 15.72 3.25 -4.48
CA SER A 207 14.82 4.31 -4.08
C SER A 207 15.33 5.03 -2.85
N VAL A 208 15.09 6.34 -2.80
CA VAL A 208 15.40 7.19 -1.64
C VAL A 208 14.16 8.04 -1.33
N LEU A 209 13.86 8.15 -0.05
CA LEU A 209 12.84 9.00 0.54
C LEU A 209 13.50 9.89 1.59
N MET A 210 13.20 11.19 1.57
CA MET A 210 13.58 12.15 2.60
C MET A 210 12.43 13.13 2.83
N GLY A 211 12.01 13.30 4.08
CA GLY A 211 10.91 14.18 4.45
C GLY A 211 11.00 14.66 5.89
N GLY A 212 10.10 15.53 6.26
CA GLY A 212 9.93 16.05 7.61
C GLY A 212 8.95 15.23 8.43
N LEU A 213 9.18 15.19 9.75
CA LEU A 213 8.23 14.75 10.76
C LEU A 213 7.85 15.96 11.62
N TYR A 214 6.79 16.67 11.25
CA TYR A 214 6.29 17.78 12.02
C TYR A 214 5.58 17.28 13.27
N ASN A 215 6.07 17.69 14.44
CA ASN A 215 5.46 17.35 15.72
C ASN A 215 4.55 18.47 16.17
N MET A 216 3.27 18.17 16.43
CA MET A 216 2.23 19.14 16.76
C MET A 216 2.39 19.75 18.15
N ASP A 217 2.95 19.00 19.10
CA ASP A 217 3.13 19.46 20.49
C ASP A 217 4.32 20.43 20.59
N THR A 218 5.46 20.03 20.01
CA THR A 218 6.68 20.86 20.04
C THR A 218 6.73 21.91 18.94
N ARG A 219 5.87 21.78 17.90
CA ARG A 219 5.86 22.63 16.69
C ARG A 219 7.21 22.65 15.95
N LYS A 220 7.95 21.55 16.05
CA LYS A 220 9.26 21.39 15.40
C LYS A 220 9.21 20.24 14.40
N THR A 221 10.03 20.33 13.38
CA THR A 221 10.13 19.30 12.34
C THR A 221 11.36 18.45 12.58
N GLY A 222 11.14 17.15 12.75
CA GLY A 222 12.14 16.10 12.74
C GLY A 222 12.43 15.64 11.30
N LEU A 223 13.16 14.53 11.16
CA LEU A 223 13.58 13.98 9.88
C LEU A 223 13.07 12.56 9.68
N ARG A 224 12.46 12.28 8.52
CA ARG A 224 12.15 10.94 7.99
C ARG A 224 13.08 10.64 6.84
N THR A 225 13.76 9.49 6.86
CA THR A 225 14.56 9.01 5.73
C THR A 225 14.34 7.53 5.52
N ALA A 226 14.31 7.11 4.27
CA ALA A 226 14.34 5.70 3.91
C ALA A 226 15.09 5.51 2.59
N PHE A 227 15.70 4.34 2.42
CA PHE A 227 16.20 3.90 1.13
C PHE A 227 15.88 2.43 0.90
N ALA A 228 15.71 2.03 -0.35
CA ALA A 228 15.50 0.65 -0.73
C ALA A 228 16.37 0.28 -1.93
N LEU A 229 16.85 -0.97 -1.91
CA LEU A 229 17.42 -1.66 -3.06
C LEU A 229 16.53 -2.86 -3.37
N HIS A 230 16.18 -3.05 -4.64
CA HIS A 230 15.32 -4.16 -5.01
C HIS A 230 15.76 -4.83 -6.31
N TYR A 231 15.44 -6.09 -6.40
CA TYR A 231 15.67 -6.93 -7.57
C TYR A 231 14.42 -7.76 -7.87
N VAL A 232 14.02 -7.78 -9.14
CA VAL A 232 12.93 -8.62 -9.63
C VAL A 232 13.43 -9.45 -10.80
N ALA A 233 13.11 -10.74 -10.82
CA ALA A 233 13.44 -11.63 -11.91
C ALA A 233 12.22 -12.45 -12.34
N ASP A 234 11.95 -12.45 -13.64
CA ASP A 234 10.94 -13.29 -14.27
C ASP A 234 11.62 -14.31 -15.17
N TYR A 235 11.34 -15.59 -14.94
CA TYR A 235 11.79 -16.66 -15.81
C TYR A 235 10.68 -17.67 -16.08
N ARG A 236 10.16 -17.69 -17.29
CA ARG A 236 9.04 -18.54 -17.68
C ARG A 236 7.84 -18.32 -16.75
N ARG A 237 7.62 -19.24 -15.79
CA ARG A 237 6.51 -19.25 -14.83
C ARG A 237 6.92 -18.80 -13.44
N TRP A 238 8.23 -18.61 -13.21
CA TRP A 238 8.78 -18.18 -11.94
C TRP A 238 8.89 -16.65 -11.89
N ASN A 239 8.53 -16.08 -10.75
CA ASN A 239 8.82 -14.70 -10.40
C ASN A 239 9.49 -14.67 -9.03
N LEU A 240 10.62 -13.99 -8.94
CA LEU A 240 11.35 -13.70 -7.72
C LEU A 240 11.38 -12.19 -7.51
N LYS A 241 11.04 -11.74 -6.31
CA LYS A 241 11.20 -10.35 -5.89
C LYS A 241 11.98 -10.33 -4.59
N MET A 242 12.96 -9.44 -4.51
CA MET A 242 13.78 -9.22 -3.32
C MET A 242 13.89 -7.73 -3.06
N GLN A 243 13.77 -7.33 -1.81
CA GLN A 243 13.94 -5.93 -1.41
C GLN A 243 14.63 -5.85 -0.05
N TYR A 244 15.61 -4.98 0.01
CA TYR A 244 16.18 -4.47 1.26
C TYR A 244 15.73 -3.03 1.42
N THR A 245 15.23 -2.69 2.61
CA THR A 245 14.81 -1.34 2.97
C THR A 245 15.46 -0.96 4.30
N ASN A 246 15.95 0.26 4.41
CA ASN A 246 16.33 0.85 5.68
C ASN A 246 15.50 2.11 5.89
N TYR A 247 14.97 2.31 7.08
CA TYR A 247 14.32 3.56 7.45
C TYR A 247 14.80 4.09 8.80
N ASN A 248 14.71 5.43 8.95
CA ASN A 248 15.08 6.14 10.15
C ASN A 248 14.15 7.34 10.35
N LEU A 249 13.34 7.26 11.39
CA LEU A 249 12.38 8.27 11.82
C LEU A 249 13.00 8.98 13.04
N ARG A 250 13.20 10.29 12.95
CA ARG A 250 13.80 11.10 14.02
C ARG A 250 12.80 12.16 14.49
N PRO A 251 11.77 11.77 15.28
CA PRO A 251 10.78 12.71 15.77
C PRO A 251 11.42 13.71 16.74
N VAL A 252 10.91 14.93 16.76
CA VAL A 252 11.32 15.96 17.73
C VAL A 252 10.28 15.98 18.84
N ARG A 253 10.61 15.35 19.96
CA ARG A 253 9.77 15.22 21.15
C ARG A 253 10.13 16.27 22.20
N ALA A 254 9.24 16.49 23.17
CA ALA A 254 9.54 17.22 24.38
C ALA A 254 10.66 16.53 25.20
N PRO A 255 11.37 17.26 26.07
CA PRO A 255 12.38 16.65 26.93
C PRO A 255 11.80 15.54 27.79
N GLY A 256 12.43 14.35 27.76
CA GLY A 256 12.00 13.17 28.52
C GLY A 256 11.00 12.25 27.80
N GLU A 257 10.45 12.64 26.65
CA GLU A 257 9.58 11.79 25.84
C GLU A 257 10.36 10.78 25.00
N ASP A 258 9.73 9.64 24.78
CA ASP A 258 10.32 8.55 23.99
C ASP A 258 10.44 8.90 22.49
N ARG A 259 11.63 8.67 21.94
CA ARG A 259 11.94 8.86 20.51
C ARG A 259 12.23 7.53 19.79
N SER A 260 12.11 6.43 20.51
CA SER A 260 12.38 5.10 19.98
C SER A 260 11.26 4.56 19.12
N VAL A 261 10.07 5.14 19.20
CA VAL A 261 8.87 4.73 18.48
C VAL A 261 8.15 5.91 17.82
N VAL A 262 7.40 5.60 16.78
CA VAL A 262 6.49 6.52 16.07
C VAL A 262 5.15 5.82 15.87
N THR A 263 4.05 6.56 15.94
CA THR A 263 2.71 6.03 15.69
C THR A 263 2.44 5.99 14.19
N MET A 264 1.89 4.88 13.74
CA MET A 264 1.35 4.67 12.38
C MET A 264 -0.14 4.42 12.46
N ALA A 265 -0.91 4.83 11.46
CA ALA A 265 -2.33 4.59 11.40
C ALA A 265 -2.82 4.27 9.99
N ALA A 266 -3.76 3.34 9.90
CA ALA A 266 -4.58 3.04 8.74
C ALA A 266 -5.82 2.24 9.16
N TYR A 267 -6.83 2.17 8.28
CA TYR A 267 -8.04 1.36 8.48
C TYR A 267 -8.74 1.56 9.82
N GLY A 268 -8.76 2.80 10.32
CA GLY A 268 -9.41 3.15 11.59
C GLY A 268 -8.66 2.74 12.85
N SER A 269 -7.43 2.24 12.72
CA SER A 269 -6.61 1.76 13.84
C SER A 269 -5.20 2.33 13.78
N SER A 270 -4.53 2.38 14.93
CA SER A 270 -3.14 2.81 15.03
C SER A 270 -2.31 1.82 15.82
N TYR A 271 -1.01 1.81 15.59
CA TYR A 271 -0.01 1.09 16.37
C TYR A 271 1.32 1.84 16.34
N ARG A 272 2.23 1.49 17.26
CA ARG A 272 3.58 2.04 17.28
C ARG A 272 4.53 1.17 16.49
N ILE A 273 5.50 1.81 15.83
CA ILE A 273 6.59 1.15 15.11
C ILE A 273 7.93 1.65 15.63
N ALA A 274 8.95 0.78 15.63
CA ALA A 274 10.32 1.18 15.95
C ALA A 274 10.77 2.34 15.06
N SER A 275 11.41 3.34 15.64
CA SER A 275 11.86 4.54 14.90
C SER A 275 12.97 4.24 13.88
N ARG A 276 13.63 3.10 13.96
CA ARG A 276 14.72 2.67 13.05
C ARG A 276 14.69 1.18 12.84
N ALA A 277 14.75 0.76 11.58
CA ALA A 277 14.86 -0.65 11.25
C ALA A 277 15.46 -0.90 9.86
N ASP A 278 15.83 -2.15 9.64
CA ASP A 278 16.09 -2.74 8.33
C ASP A 278 14.97 -3.72 8.02
N ILE A 279 14.47 -3.70 6.79
CA ILE A 279 13.46 -4.66 6.33
C ILE A 279 14.05 -5.48 5.20
N TYR A 280 13.96 -6.79 5.31
CA TYR A 280 14.35 -7.75 4.28
C TYR A 280 13.10 -8.46 3.79
N THR A 281 12.86 -8.45 2.48
CA THR A 281 11.70 -9.09 1.87
C THR A 281 12.14 -9.97 0.71
N VAL A 282 11.63 -11.20 0.69
CA VAL A 282 11.83 -12.16 -0.40
C VAL A 282 10.49 -12.78 -0.76
N SER A 283 10.09 -12.67 -2.02
CA SER A 283 8.87 -13.25 -2.56
C SER A 283 9.19 -14.15 -3.74
N LEU A 284 8.76 -15.39 -3.69
CA LEU A 284 8.90 -16.35 -4.79
C LEU A 284 7.52 -16.85 -5.19
N SER A 285 7.23 -16.81 -6.47
CA SER A 285 5.99 -17.38 -6.99
C SER A 285 6.17 -18.21 -8.26
N TYR A 286 5.24 -19.14 -8.46
CA TYR A 286 5.18 -20.01 -9.62
C TYR A 286 3.78 -20.07 -10.18
N ARG A 287 3.59 -19.62 -11.42
CA ARG A 287 2.29 -19.58 -12.11
C ARG A 287 2.05 -20.86 -12.93
N ILE A 288 0.89 -21.47 -12.73
CA ILE A 288 0.43 -22.67 -13.41
C ILE A 288 -0.79 -22.30 -14.26
N PRO A 289 -0.65 -22.06 -15.57
CA PRO A 289 -1.79 -21.89 -16.47
C PRO A 289 -2.57 -23.21 -16.52
N VAL A 290 -3.84 -23.16 -16.17
CA VAL A 290 -4.73 -24.35 -16.17
C VAL A 290 -5.55 -24.36 -17.45
N ASN A 291 -6.24 -23.26 -17.76
CA ASN A 291 -7.10 -23.07 -18.93
C ASN A 291 -8.09 -24.25 -19.13
N LYS A 292 -8.60 -24.79 -18.03
CA LYS A 292 -9.55 -25.92 -18.04
C LYS A 292 -10.75 -25.58 -17.17
N TRP A 293 -11.94 -25.88 -17.69
CA TRP A 293 -13.22 -25.61 -17.06
C TRP A 293 -13.37 -24.09 -16.86
N PHE A 294 -13.50 -23.66 -15.59
CA PHE A 294 -13.65 -22.27 -15.21
C PHE A 294 -12.35 -21.66 -14.63
N LEU A 295 -11.28 -22.45 -14.47
CA LEU A 295 -10.03 -22.05 -13.85
C LEU A 295 -9.01 -21.62 -14.91
N ASP A 296 -8.59 -20.35 -14.87
CA ASP A 296 -7.61 -19.78 -15.82
C ASP A 296 -6.18 -20.10 -15.38
N ASP A 297 -5.83 -19.75 -14.16
CA ASP A 297 -4.51 -20.04 -13.61
C ASP A 297 -4.51 -20.20 -12.08
N ILE A 298 -3.44 -20.85 -11.58
CA ILE A 298 -3.08 -20.95 -10.18
C ILE A 298 -1.69 -20.33 -10.02
N CYS A 299 -1.50 -19.47 -9.02
CA CYS A 299 -0.18 -18.98 -8.65
C CYS A 299 0.14 -19.46 -7.24
N LEU A 300 1.17 -20.30 -7.10
CA LEU A 300 1.70 -20.72 -5.80
C LEU A 300 2.75 -19.71 -5.37
N TYR A 301 2.84 -19.38 -4.08
CA TYR A 301 3.83 -18.44 -3.58
C TYR A 301 4.26 -18.70 -2.13
N ASN A 302 5.44 -18.22 -1.83
CA ASN A 302 5.91 -17.99 -0.47
C ASN A 302 6.53 -16.58 -0.41
N ASP A 303 6.06 -15.78 0.53
CA ASP A 303 6.52 -14.43 0.78
C ASP A 303 7.04 -14.36 2.22
N PHE A 304 8.27 -13.91 2.39
CA PHE A 304 8.93 -13.76 3.68
C PHE A 304 9.39 -12.32 3.88
N SER A 305 9.19 -11.78 5.09
CA SER A 305 9.78 -10.51 5.48
C SER A 305 10.23 -10.48 6.94
N LEU A 306 11.31 -9.75 7.19
CA LEU A 306 11.92 -9.52 8.51
C LEU A 306 12.09 -8.03 8.71
N LEU A 307 11.57 -7.50 9.81
CA LEU A 307 11.81 -6.15 10.33
C LEU A 307 12.84 -6.23 11.47
N GLY A 308 14.11 -6.02 11.15
CA GLY A 308 15.21 -5.97 12.11
C GLY A 308 15.27 -4.59 12.78
N LYS A 309 14.81 -4.49 14.01
CA LYS A 309 14.67 -3.23 14.74
C LYS A 309 16.01 -2.76 15.30
N ARG A 310 16.45 -1.57 14.90
CA ARG A 310 17.72 -0.97 15.35
C ARG A 310 17.57 -0.12 16.62
N VAL A 311 16.70 -0.55 17.52
CA VAL A 311 16.47 0.06 18.82
C VAL A 311 16.86 -0.95 19.89
N ALA A 312 17.68 -0.55 20.83
CA ALA A 312 18.19 -1.46 21.88
C ALA A 312 17.02 -2.01 22.72
N GLY A 313 17.00 -3.32 22.93
CA GLY A 313 15.97 -4.01 23.70
C GLY A 313 14.68 -4.31 22.93
N PHE A 314 14.59 -3.96 21.64
CA PHE A 314 13.43 -4.29 20.81
C PHE A 314 13.62 -5.65 20.12
N ASN A 315 12.57 -6.46 20.10
CA ASN A 315 12.53 -7.75 19.42
C ASN A 315 12.07 -7.59 17.98
N ASP A 316 12.72 -8.30 17.06
CA ASP A 316 12.41 -8.24 15.62
C ASP A 316 11.01 -8.77 15.30
N SER A 317 10.42 -8.23 14.22
CA SER A 317 9.16 -8.72 13.67
C SER A 317 9.40 -9.58 12.44
N LEU A 318 8.66 -10.68 12.32
CA LEU A 318 8.73 -11.58 11.18
C LEU A 318 7.32 -11.85 10.63
N GLU A 319 7.28 -12.07 9.33
CA GLU A 319 6.10 -12.50 8.59
C GLU A 319 6.51 -13.51 7.53
N ASN A 320 5.79 -14.61 7.44
CA ASN A 320 5.88 -15.56 6.33
C ASN A 320 4.49 -15.96 5.88
N VAL A 321 4.20 -15.78 4.61
CA VAL A 321 2.92 -16.18 4.03
C VAL A 321 3.17 -17.19 2.92
N THR A 322 2.65 -18.40 3.11
CA THR A 322 2.60 -19.44 2.09
C THR A 322 1.18 -19.57 1.59
N GLY A 323 0.99 -19.51 0.28
CA GLY A 323 -0.36 -19.53 -0.24
C GLY A 323 -0.46 -19.80 -1.73
N CYS A 324 -1.67 -19.65 -2.22
CA CYS A 324 -1.94 -19.67 -3.66
C CYS A 324 -3.04 -18.65 -4.01
N SER A 325 -2.98 -18.16 -5.25
CA SER A 325 -4.10 -17.43 -5.83
C SER A 325 -4.70 -18.18 -7.01
N LEU A 326 -6.02 -18.02 -7.17
CA LEU A 326 -6.82 -18.64 -8.22
C LEU A 326 -7.48 -17.54 -9.05
N ALA A 327 -7.31 -17.58 -10.36
CA ALA A 327 -8.02 -16.71 -11.30
C ALA A 327 -9.11 -17.52 -12.03
N ILE A 328 -10.36 -17.04 -11.98
CA ILE A 328 -11.56 -17.66 -12.54
C ILE A 328 -12.35 -16.57 -13.26
N GLY A 329 -12.00 -16.26 -14.50
CA GLY A 329 -12.60 -15.14 -15.23
C GLY A 329 -12.46 -13.81 -14.49
N LYS A 330 -13.55 -13.28 -13.96
CA LYS A 330 -13.57 -12.05 -13.14
C LYS A 330 -13.46 -12.29 -11.63
N VAL A 331 -13.37 -13.54 -11.19
CA VAL A 331 -13.15 -13.88 -9.79
C VAL A 331 -11.67 -14.12 -9.55
N PHE A 332 -11.15 -13.51 -8.49
CA PHE A 332 -9.80 -13.72 -8.02
C PHE A 332 -9.83 -14.07 -6.53
N THR A 333 -9.11 -15.13 -6.16
CA THR A 333 -9.12 -15.65 -4.79
C THR A 333 -7.71 -15.83 -4.27
N TYR A 334 -7.42 -15.32 -3.07
CA TYR A 334 -6.25 -15.70 -2.27
C TYR A 334 -6.61 -16.78 -1.28
N ILE A 335 -5.71 -17.72 -1.05
CA ILE A 335 -5.77 -18.72 0.03
C ILE A 335 -4.41 -18.67 0.71
N ASP A 336 -4.36 -18.09 1.90
CA ASP A 336 -3.13 -17.77 2.61
C ASP A 336 -3.04 -18.46 3.96
N TYR A 337 -1.86 -19.02 4.24
CA TYR A 337 -1.43 -19.44 5.56
C TYR A 337 -0.31 -18.48 6.00
N ALA A 338 -0.68 -17.51 6.83
CA ALA A 338 0.19 -16.46 7.30
C ALA A 338 0.68 -16.77 8.72
N VAL A 339 1.99 -16.65 8.93
CA VAL A 339 2.66 -16.88 10.22
C VAL A 339 3.39 -15.60 10.58
N GLY A 340 3.16 -15.09 11.79
CA GLY A 340 3.79 -13.88 12.28
C GLY A 340 4.41 -14.04 13.66
N ARG A 341 5.45 -13.24 13.92
CA ARG A 341 6.04 -13.04 15.24
C ARG A 341 6.26 -11.56 15.46
N ASN A 342 5.83 -11.03 16.61
CA ASN A 342 5.80 -9.58 16.88
C ASN A 342 5.15 -8.81 15.71
N HIS A 343 3.96 -9.23 15.32
CA HIS A 343 3.25 -8.69 14.15
C HIS A 343 1.82 -8.29 14.53
N ALA A 344 1.47 -7.00 14.39
CA ALA A 344 0.18 -6.46 14.83
C ALA A 344 -1.04 -7.19 14.22
N TRP A 345 -0.98 -7.58 12.95
CA TRP A 345 -2.08 -8.28 12.27
C TRP A 345 -2.03 -9.82 12.38
N LEU A 346 -0.92 -10.37 12.87
CA LEU A 346 -0.68 -11.81 13.01
C LEU A 346 -0.22 -12.11 14.44
N GLY A 347 -1.02 -11.68 15.44
CA GLY A 347 -0.73 -11.87 16.85
C GLY A 347 -1.74 -11.14 17.73
N ASP A 348 -1.65 -11.34 19.04
CA ASP A 348 -2.52 -10.77 20.06
C ASP A 348 -2.03 -9.41 20.59
N VAL A 349 -0.75 -9.09 20.36
CA VAL A 349 -0.17 -7.79 20.72
C VAL A 349 -0.29 -6.83 19.54
N TRP A 350 -1.15 -5.81 19.66
CA TRP A 350 -1.39 -4.87 18.59
C TRP A 350 -0.40 -3.70 18.58
N ASP A 351 -0.38 -2.90 19.64
CA ASP A 351 0.32 -1.61 19.68
C ASP A 351 1.85 -1.76 19.73
N GLU A 352 2.35 -2.77 20.46
CA GLU A 352 3.78 -2.96 20.70
C GLU A 352 4.45 -3.91 19.70
N ALA A 353 3.71 -4.60 18.87
CA ALA A 353 4.25 -5.63 18.01
C ALA A 353 5.36 -5.13 17.08
N PHE A 354 5.14 -4.00 16.42
CA PHE A 354 6.15 -3.37 15.55
C PHE A 354 7.06 -2.38 16.27
N ALA A 355 6.76 -2.06 17.55
CA ALA A 355 7.61 -1.30 18.47
C ALA A 355 8.55 -2.25 19.23
N GLY A 356 8.46 -2.30 20.55
CA GLY A 356 9.33 -3.13 21.41
C GLY A 356 9.26 -4.62 21.12
N GLY A 357 8.07 -5.11 20.81
CA GLY A 357 7.77 -6.53 20.70
C GLY A 357 7.86 -7.19 22.08
N THR A 358 6.80 -7.81 22.52
CA THR A 358 6.73 -8.33 23.89
C THR A 358 6.90 -9.84 23.98
N GLU A 359 6.72 -10.56 22.87
CA GLU A 359 6.66 -12.02 22.88
C GLU A 359 7.41 -12.64 21.71
N ASP A 360 8.01 -13.81 21.95
CA ASP A 360 8.64 -14.66 20.93
C ASP A 360 7.65 -15.67 20.33
N ASN A 361 6.36 -15.51 20.59
CA ASN A 361 5.34 -16.45 20.12
C ASN A 361 5.07 -16.27 18.62
N TRP A 362 4.98 -17.39 17.93
CA TRP A 362 4.49 -17.46 16.56
C TRP A 362 2.98 -17.64 16.58
N ASN A 363 2.29 -16.81 15.80
CA ASN A 363 0.86 -16.87 15.63
C ASN A 363 0.52 -17.15 14.17
N VAL A 364 -0.63 -17.80 13.96
CA VAL A 364 -1.06 -18.24 12.63
C VAL A 364 -2.41 -17.64 12.27
N ARG A 365 -2.51 -17.12 11.06
CA ARG A 365 -3.78 -16.72 10.45
C ARG A 365 -3.98 -17.43 9.12
N PHE A 366 -5.09 -18.13 8.98
CA PHE A 366 -5.56 -18.65 7.71
C PHE A 366 -6.60 -17.69 7.13
N ASN A 367 -6.44 -17.32 5.87
CA ASN A 367 -7.33 -16.40 5.18
C ASN A 367 -7.72 -16.95 3.81
N ILE A 368 -8.99 -16.78 3.44
CA ILE A 368 -9.46 -16.89 2.06
C ILE A 368 -10.09 -15.56 1.69
N ASN A 369 -9.48 -14.83 0.74
CA ASN A 369 -10.07 -13.62 0.20
C ASN A 369 -10.61 -13.88 -1.20
N ILE A 370 -11.90 -13.66 -1.40
CA ILE A 370 -12.60 -13.87 -2.67
C ILE A 370 -13.10 -12.53 -3.18
N GLY A 371 -12.74 -12.16 -4.41
CA GLY A 371 -13.16 -10.93 -5.05
C GLY A 371 -13.72 -11.12 -6.45
N TYR A 372 -14.82 -10.44 -6.75
CA TYR A 372 -15.32 -10.28 -8.11
C TYR A 372 -14.89 -8.90 -8.64
N TYR A 373 -14.24 -8.87 -9.78
CA TYR A 373 -13.68 -7.66 -10.40
C TYR A 373 -14.45 -7.34 -11.70
N PHE A 374 -14.96 -6.13 -11.85
CA PHE A 374 -15.83 -5.73 -12.96
C PHE A 374 -15.33 -4.49 -13.73
#